data_9e1685fa401b02db9bf14aadc091d166
#
_entry.id   9e1685fa401b02db9bf14aadc091d166
#
_cell.length_a   1.000
_cell.length_b   1.000
_cell.length_c   1.000
_cell.angle_alpha   90.00
_cell.angle_beta   90.00
_cell.angle_gamma   90.00
#
_symmetry.space_group_name_H-M   'P 1'
#
loop_
_entity.id
_entity.type
_entity.pdbx_description
1 polymer ?
#
loop_
_entity_poly.entity_id
_entity_poly.type
_entity_poly.pdbx_seq_one_letter_code
_entity_poly.pdbx_strand_id
1 'polypeptide(L)'
;DNMCTAGGIAGVKINPNGDSTIVRRDNLLQQDTTIATVLSAAGYRTCLVNKWHLDGYDKKASPNHRGFDEFYGWTISTVHSNSPYYYPYYRFHGDSLINIPENANGKHGIHNNDLSTNDAIAFIQRNKDHPFFLYLAFDAPHEPYNIDQTGWYEGQETWEPDTKRYASLITHMDAAIGRLLDKLE
;
A
#
# COMPACT_ATOMS: atom_id res chain seq x y z
N ASP A 1 -13.84 -15.12 13.25
CA ASP A 1 -12.53 -14.47 13.19
C ASP A 1 -11.94 -14.63 11.79
N ASN A 2 -11.85 -13.52 11.06
CA ASN A 2 -11.24 -13.51 9.74
C ASN A 2 -9.76 -13.17 9.89
N MET A 3 -8.88 -14.11 9.57
CA MET A 3 -7.44 -13.85 9.47
C MET A 3 -7.08 -13.56 8.03
N CYS A 4 -6.39 -12.44 7.79
CA CYS A 4 -5.78 -12.15 6.51
C CYS A 4 -4.51 -13.00 6.37
N THR A 5 -4.49 -13.91 5.40
CA THR A 5 -3.30 -14.71 5.07
C THR A 5 -2.80 -14.29 3.68
N ALA A 6 -1.51 -14.51 3.41
CA ALA A 6 -0.94 -14.26 2.09
C ALA A 6 -1.76 -15.00 1.02
N GLY A 7 -2.62 -14.28 0.31
CA GLY A 7 -3.50 -14.83 -0.72
C GLY A 7 -5.00 -14.82 -0.38
N GLY A 8 -5.46 -14.04 0.61
CA GLY A 8 -6.89 -13.87 0.82
C GLY A 8 -7.34 -13.75 2.29
N ILE A 9 -8.60 -13.45 2.49
CA ILE A 9 -9.26 -13.40 3.79
C ILE A 9 -9.76 -14.82 4.12
N ALA A 10 -9.26 -15.43 5.21
CA ALA A 10 -9.71 -16.73 5.66
C ALA A 10 -10.73 -16.59 6.80
N GLY A 11 -11.83 -17.31 6.70
CA GLY A 11 -12.81 -17.49 7.76
C GLY A 11 -12.98 -18.96 8.09
N VAL A 12 -13.45 -19.26 9.29
CA VAL A 12 -13.83 -20.61 9.69
C VAL A 12 -15.35 -20.71 9.65
N LYS A 13 -15.86 -21.66 8.87
CA LYS A 13 -17.27 -22.03 8.85
C LYS A 13 -17.45 -23.30 9.69
N ILE A 14 -18.31 -23.23 10.69
CA ILE A 14 -18.73 -24.41 11.44
C ILE A 14 -19.88 -25.08 10.67
N ASN A 15 -19.69 -26.32 10.30
CA ASN A 15 -20.71 -27.13 9.62
C ASN A 15 -21.73 -27.68 10.63
N PRO A 16 -22.95 -28.07 10.19
CA PRO A 16 -23.99 -28.60 11.09
C PRO A 16 -23.58 -29.86 11.87
N ASN A 17 -22.58 -30.60 11.39
CA ASN A 17 -22.02 -31.76 12.08
C ASN A 17 -20.92 -31.43 13.11
N GLY A 18 -20.64 -30.14 13.33
CA GLY A 18 -19.62 -29.66 14.26
C GLY A 18 -18.20 -29.55 13.67
N ASP A 19 -17.97 -30.04 12.45
CA ASP A 19 -16.68 -29.90 11.79
C ASP A 19 -16.44 -28.45 11.33
N SER A 20 -15.18 -28.05 11.29
CA SER A 20 -14.79 -26.73 10.78
C SER A 20 -14.23 -26.82 9.37
N THR A 21 -14.65 -25.91 8.52
CA THR A 21 -14.09 -25.74 7.18
C THR A 21 -13.48 -24.34 7.06
N ILE A 22 -12.24 -24.27 6.57
CA ILE A 22 -11.63 -22.98 6.23
C ILE A 22 -12.27 -22.50 4.93
N VAL A 23 -12.98 -21.38 5.02
CA VAL A 23 -13.51 -20.67 3.86
C VAL A 23 -12.56 -19.54 3.53
N ARG A 24 -11.92 -19.59 2.37
CA ARG A 24 -11.08 -18.49 1.86
C ARG A 24 -11.96 -17.57 1.03
N ARG A 25 -11.79 -16.27 1.27
CA ARG A 25 -12.32 -15.21 0.41
C ARG A 25 -11.15 -14.45 -0.17
N ASP A 26 -11.19 -14.23 -1.46
CA ASP A 26 -10.12 -13.54 -2.17
C ASP A 26 -10.25 -12.01 -2.03
N ASN A 27 -11.42 -11.50 -1.61
CA ASN A 27 -11.71 -10.07 -1.49
C ASN A 27 -12.65 -9.74 -0.32
N LEU A 28 -12.72 -8.46 0.02
CA LEU A 28 -13.76 -7.92 0.90
C LEU A 28 -15.12 -7.99 0.21
N LEU A 29 -16.13 -8.46 0.95
CA LEU A 29 -17.51 -8.48 0.47
C LEU A 29 -18.16 -7.10 0.65
N GLN A 30 -19.26 -6.85 -0.08
CA GLN A 30 -19.98 -5.58 -0.03
C GLN A 30 -20.47 -5.22 1.39
N GLN A 31 -20.83 -6.21 2.19
CA GLN A 31 -21.31 -6.05 3.57
C GLN A 31 -20.18 -5.89 4.60
N ASP A 32 -18.92 -6.11 4.25
CA ASP A 32 -17.80 -5.96 5.19
C ASP A 32 -17.58 -4.47 5.47
N THR A 33 -17.62 -4.10 6.73
CA THR A 33 -17.40 -2.72 7.18
C THR A 33 -15.92 -2.50 7.45
N THR A 34 -15.34 -1.48 6.81
CA THR A 34 -13.95 -1.06 7.06
C THR A 34 -13.91 0.12 8.03
N ILE A 35 -12.74 0.35 8.63
CA ILE A 35 -12.52 1.55 9.43
C ILE A 35 -12.74 2.84 8.61
N ALA A 36 -12.37 2.82 7.33
CA ALA A 36 -12.59 3.95 6.43
C ALA A 36 -14.08 4.24 6.23
N THR A 37 -14.93 3.19 6.08
CA THR A 37 -16.39 3.34 5.99
C THR A 37 -16.95 4.01 7.25
N VAL A 38 -16.50 3.60 8.44
CA VAL A 38 -16.95 4.17 9.72
C VAL A 38 -16.53 5.63 9.84
N LEU A 39 -15.28 5.94 9.54
CA LEU A 39 -14.74 7.29 9.67
C LEU A 39 -15.31 8.23 8.61
N SER A 40 -15.51 7.78 7.37
CA SER A 40 -16.18 8.56 6.33
C SER A 40 -17.62 8.91 6.75
N ALA A 41 -18.37 7.95 7.31
CA ALA A 41 -19.70 8.21 7.86
C ALA A 41 -19.69 9.20 9.04
N ALA A 42 -18.58 9.30 9.77
CA ALA A 42 -18.37 10.28 10.85
C ALA A 42 -17.87 11.65 10.34
N GLY A 43 -17.76 11.85 9.02
CA GLY A 43 -17.38 13.13 8.41
C GLY A 43 -15.86 13.31 8.21
N TYR A 44 -15.07 12.27 8.37
CA TYR A 44 -13.63 12.32 8.04
C TYR A 44 -13.42 12.25 6.54
N ARG A 45 -12.43 13.00 6.04
CA ARG A 45 -11.85 12.77 4.72
C ARG A 45 -10.94 11.55 4.79
N THR A 46 -11.10 10.59 3.88
CA THR A 46 -10.41 9.31 3.98
C THR A 46 -9.54 9.04 2.75
N CYS A 47 -8.29 8.63 2.97
CA CYS A 47 -7.38 8.30 1.89
C CYS A 47 -6.59 7.03 2.21
N LEU A 48 -6.45 6.16 1.21
CA LEU A 48 -5.47 5.09 1.21
C LEU A 48 -4.38 5.41 0.21
N VAL A 49 -3.14 5.34 0.67
CA VAL A 49 -1.96 5.48 -0.18
C VAL A 49 -1.15 4.21 -0.15
N ASN A 50 -0.85 3.70 -1.32
CA ASN A 50 -0.02 2.57 -1.66
C ASN A 50 -0.77 1.23 -1.58
N LYS A 51 -0.30 0.22 -0.84
CA LYS A 51 -0.71 -1.18 -1.00
C LYS A 51 -2.11 -1.47 -0.47
N TRP A 52 -2.98 -1.96 -1.36
CA TRP A 52 -4.23 -2.61 -1.02
C TRP A 52 -4.20 -4.08 -1.45
N HIS A 53 -4.44 -4.99 -0.52
CA HIS A 53 -4.32 -6.44 -0.77
C HIS A 53 -5.62 -7.19 -0.50
N LEU A 54 -6.76 -6.47 -0.56
CA LEU A 54 -8.06 -7.01 -0.15
C LEU A 54 -9.11 -7.00 -1.29
N ASP A 55 -8.67 -6.73 -2.52
CA ASP A 55 -9.55 -6.65 -3.70
C ASP A 55 -9.78 -7.98 -4.42
N GLY A 56 -8.87 -8.95 -4.27
CA GLY A 56 -9.03 -10.28 -4.87
C GLY A 56 -9.35 -10.28 -6.37
N TYR A 57 -8.83 -9.29 -7.12
CA TYR A 57 -9.16 -9.04 -8.53
C TYR A 57 -10.57 -8.50 -8.79
N ASP A 58 -11.37 -8.20 -7.76
CA ASP A 58 -12.68 -7.56 -7.90
C ASP A 58 -12.55 -6.04 -7.74
N LYS A 59 -12.78 -5.30 -8.82
CA LYS A 59 -12.77 -3.83 -8.81
C LYS A 59 -13.72 -3.21 -7.77
N LYS A 60 -14.83 -3.90 -7.44
CA LYS A 60 -15.77 -3.45 -6.41
C LYS A 60 -15.22 -3.57 -4.99
N ALA A 61 -14.10 -4.26 -4.82
CA ALA A 61 -13.39 -4.38 -3.55
C ALA A 61 -12.17 -3.42 -3.48
N SER A 62 -11.97 -2.53 -4.46
CA SER A 62 -10.93 -1.50 -4.43
C SER A 62 -11.21 -0.47 -3.32
N PRO A 63 -10.19 0.24 -2.82
CA PRO A 63 -10.33 1.15 -1.66
C PRO A 63 -11.45 2.19 -1.78
N ASN A 64 -11.60 2.80 -2.94
CA ASN A 64 -12.63 3.83 -3.20
C ASN A 64 -14.06 3.27 -3.21
N HIS A 65 -14.24 1.94 -3.22
CA HIS A 65 -15.52 1.27 -3.00
C HIS A 65 -15.63 0.69 -1.58
N ARG A 66 -14.65 0.98 -0.71
CA ARG A 66 -14.55 0.47 0.67
C ARG A 66 -14.34 1.58 1.72
N GLY A 67 -14.90 2.77 1.45
CA GLY A 67 -14.95 3.88 2.39
C GLY A 67 -13.78 4.86 2.30
N PHE A 68 -12.86 4.68 1.36
CA PHE A 68 -11.84 5.69 1.08
C PHE A 68 -12.32 6.65 -0.01
N ASP A 69 -12.28 7.96 0.27
CA ASP A 69 -12.61 9.01 -0.70
C ASP A 69 -11.55 9.10 -1.79
N GLU A 70 -10.27 8.88 -1.42
CA GLU A 70 -9.14 8.90 -2.34
C GLU A 70 -8.31 7.61 -2.21
N PHE A 71 -7.78 7.15 -3.35
CA PHE A 71 -6.86 6.03 -3.43
C PHE A 71 -5.74 6.30 -4.41
N TYR A 72 -4.51 6.14 -3.96
CA TYR A 72 -3.29 6.21 -4.77
C TYR A 72 -2.43 5.00 -4.50
N GLY A 73 -2.22 4.11 -5.47
CA GLY A 73 -1.40 2.94 -5.21
C GLY A 73 -1.70 1.77 -6.13
N TRP A 74 -1.63 0.61 -5.59
CA TRP A 74 -1.90 -0.63 -6.30
C TRP A 74 -2.76 -1.61 -5.52
N THR A 75 -3.41 -2.48 -6.24
CA THR A 75 -4.21 -3.59 -5.75
C THR A 75 -3.51 -4.91 -6.07
N ILE A 76 -4.01 -6.03 -5.57
CA ILE A 76 -3.44 -7.34 -5.86
C ILE A 76 -3.43 -7.64 -7.37
N SER A 77 -4.40 -7.13 -8.11
CA SER A 77 -4.51 -7.33 -9.56
C SER A 77 -3.38 -6.67 -10.36
N THR A 78 -2.65 -5.71 -9.78
CA THR A 78 -1.61 -4.93 -10.45
C THR A 78 -0.19 -5.19 -9.94
N VAL A 79 -0.03 -5.81 -8.77
CA VAL A 79 1.29 -6.08 -8.15
C VAL A 79 2.19 -6.95 -9.04
N HIS A 80 1.62 -7.82 -9.85
CA HIS A 80 2.39 -8.81 -10.63
C HIS A 80 2.55 -8.48 -12.12
N SER A 81 2.10 -7.32 -12.57
CA SER A 81 2.19 -6.95 -13.97
C SER A 81 3.48 -6.19 -14.28
N ASN A 82 4.48 -6.87 -14.85
CA ASN A 82 5.68 -6.38 -15.57
C ASN A 82 6.32 -5.04 -15.13
N SER A 83 6.12 -4.62 -13.89
CA SER A 83 6.65 -3.37 -13.34
C SER A 83 7.63 -3.69 -12.21
N PRO A 84 8.80 -3.05 -12.15
CA PRO A 84 9.68 -3.17 -10.99
C PRO A 84 8.94 -2.74 -9.72
N TYR A 85 9.00 -3.55 -8.69
CA TYR A 85 8.19 -3.42 -7.48
C TYR A 85 8.30 -2.03 -6.82
N TYR A 86 9.51 -1.48 -6.72
CA TYR A 86 9.77 -0.18 -6.12
C TYR A 86 9.93 0.98 -7.12
N TYR A 87 9.89 0.69 -8.42
CA TYR A 87 9.91 1.69 -9.49
C TYR A 87 8.77 1.41 -10.47
N PRO A 88 7.50 1.54 -9.99
CA PRO A 88 6.33 1.14 -10.78
C PRO A 88 6.21 2.00 -12.03
N TYR A 89 5.78 1.38 -13.14
CA TYR A 89 5.52 2.09 -14.41
C TYR A 89 4.15 2.78 -14.40
N TYR A 90 3.24 2.31 -13.57
CA TYR A 90 1.89 2.84 -13.40
C TYR A 90 1.38 2.53 -11.99
N ARG A 91 0.31 3.23 -11.60
CA ARG A 91 -0.43 3.00 -10.35
C ARG A 91 -1.88 3.45 -10.51
N PHE A 92 -2.72 3.09 -9.59
CA PHE A 92 -4.07 3.62 -9.53
C PHE A 92 -4.12 5.02 -8.92
N HIS A 93 -5.02 5.83 -9.44
CA HIS A 93 -5.62 6.99 -8.81
C HIS A 93 -7.13 6.77 -8.85
N GLY A 94 -7.74 6.42 -7.72
CA GLY A 94 -9.09 5.87 -7.69
C GLY A 94 -9.20 4.60 -8.53
N ASP A 95 -10.13 4.56 -9.48
CA ASP A 95 -10.32 3.45 -10.42
C ASP A 95 -9.50 3.59 -11.72
N SER A 96 -8.79 4.71 -11.88
CA SER A 96 -8.02 5.00 -13.09
C SER A 96 -6.57 4.58 -12.95
N LEU A 97 -6.05 3.88 -13.95
CA LEU A 97 -4.63 3.55 -14.03
C LEU A 97 -3.88 4.74 -14.65
N ILE A 98 -2.88 5.25 -13.94
CA ILE A 98 -2.03 6.35 -14.40
C ILE A 98 -0.60 5.90 -14.59
N ASN A 99 0.05 6.36 -15.67
CA ASN A 99 1.44 6.09 -15.94
C ASN A 99 2.36 6.95 -15.08
N ILE A 100 3.57 6.44 -14.82
CA ILE A 100 4.66 7.13 -14.14
C ILE A 100 5.80 7.28 -15.15
N PRO A 101 5.85 8.39 -15.88
CA PRO A 101 6.82 8.58 -16.97
C PRO A 101 8.28 8.53 -16.50
N GLU A 102 8.54 8.91 -15.25
CA GLU A 102 9.86 8.90 -14.63
C GLU A 102 10.46 7.49 -14.57
N ASN A 103 9.60 6.48 -14.49
CA ASN A 103 10.01 5.08 -14.41
C ASN A 103 9.86 4.34 -15.75
N ALA A 104 9.34 4.99 -16.79
CA ALA A 104 9.10 4.35 -18.07
C ALA A 104 10.39 3.76 -18.69
N ASN A 105 10.24 2.66 -19.45
CA ASN A 105 11.35 1.99 -20.16
C ASN A 105 12.49 1.51 -19.24
N GLY A 106 12.17 1.05 -18.03
CA GLY A 106 13.16 0.53 -17.10
C GLY A 106 13.98 1.60 -16.37
N LYS A 107 13.56 2.86 -16.43
CA LYS A 107 14.14 3.92 -15.59
C LYS A 107 13.74 3.74 -14.14
N HIS A 108 14.62 4.17 -13.26
CA HIS A 108 14.40 4.25 -11.81
C HIS A 108 14.35 5.71 -11.39
N GLY A 109 13.47 6.50 -12.02
CA GLY A 109 13.40 7.95 -11.81
C GLY A 109 12.77 8.35 -10.49
N ILE A 110 11.78 7.59 -10.00
CA ILE A 110 11.15 7.85 -8.70
C ILE A 110 10.81 6.56 -7.97
N HIS A 111 11.25 6.44 -6.74
CA HIS A 111 10.99 5.29 -5.88
C HIS A 111 9.55 5.32 -5.34
N ASN A 112 8.93 4.15 -5.17
CA ASN A 112 7.54 4.04 -4.72
C ASN A 112 7.27 4.66 -3.33
N ASN A 113 8.23 4.59 -2.42
CA ASN A 113 8.10 5.28 -1.12
C ASN A 113 7.98 6.79 -1.29
N ASP A 114 8.72 7.39 -2.23
CA ASP A 114 8.64 8.84 -2.51
C ASP A 114 7.32 9.20 -3.17
N LEU A 115 6.86 8.41 -4.14
CA LEU A 115 5.54 8.58 -4.75
C LEU A 115 4.45 8.58 -3.67
N SER A 116 4.46 7.56 -2.81
CA SER A 116 3.47 7.40 -1.74
C SER A 116 3.53 8.52 -0.72
N THR A 117 4.73 8.94 -0.34
CA THR A 117 4.92 10.06 0.60
C THR A 117 4.43 11.37 0.00
N ASN A 118 4.71 11.62 -1.28
CA ASN A 118 4.25 12.84 -1.96
C ASN A 118 2.72 12.90 -2.04
N ASP A 119 2.04 11.78 -2.33
CA ASP A 119 0.58 11.73 -2.32
C ASP A 119 0.00 11.94 -0.93
N ALA A 120 0.58 11.30 0.08
CA ALA A 120 0.18 11.45 1.46
C ALA A 120 0.31 12.91 1.92
N ILE A 121 1.43 13.57 1.64
CA ILE A 121 1.65 14.99 1.94
C ILE A 121 0.63 15.86 1.19
N ALA A 122 0.39 15.60 -0.08
CA ALA A 122 -0.58 16.35 -0.86
C ALA A 122 -2.01 16.19 -0.31
N PHE A 123 -2.38 14.99 0.14
CA PHE A 123 -3.66 14.74 0.79
C PHE A 123 -3.78 15.52 2.11
N ILE A 124 -2.77 15.49 2.99
CA ILE A 124 -2.75 16.23 4.25
C ILE A 124 -2.93 17.72 3.98
N GLN A 125 -2.17 18.28 3.04
CA GLN A 125 -2.23 19.71 2.70
C GLN A 125 -3.61 20.16 2.22
N ARG A 126 -4.31 19.32 1.44
CA ARG A 126 -5.67 19.63 0.96
C ARG A 126 -6.73 19.52 2.04
N ASN A 127 -6.50 18.73 3.07
CA ASN A 127 -7.49 18.38 4.08
C ASN A 127 -7.14 18.86 5.50
N LYS A 128 -6.10 19.70 5.66
CA LYS A 128 -5.62 20.16 6.98
C LYS A 128 -6.68 20.85 7.85
N ASP A 129 -7.71 21.42 7.23
CA ASP A 129 -8.78 22.15 7.93
C ASP A 129 -10.00 21.24 8.22
N HIS A 130 -9.89 19.94 7.97
CA HIS A 130 -10.93 18.94 8.19
C HIS A 130 -10.37 17.76 8.98
N PRO A 131 -11.20 17.04 9.76
CA PRO A 131 -10.78 15.75 10.27
C PRO A 131 -10.50 14.80 9.10
N PHE A 132 -9.37 14.11 9.13
CA PHE A 132 -9.02 13.17 8.07
C PHE A 132 -8.46 11.86 8.64
N PHE A 133 -8.56 10.82 7.82
CA PHE A 133 -7.97 9.52 8.05
C PHE A 133 -7.10 9.16 6.84
N LEU A 134 -5.81 9.10 7.05
CA LEU A 134 -4.83 8.67 6.05
C LEU A 134 -4.28 7.29 6.44
N TYR A 135 -4.49 6.29 5.56
CA TYR A 135 -3.86 4.99 5.69
C TYR A 135 -2.73 4.89 4.66
N LEU A 136 -1.49 5.11 5.11
CA LEU A 136 -0.29 5.00 4.29
C LEU A 136 0.33 3.61 4.50
N ALA A 137 0.20 2.75 3.50
CA ALA A 137 0.62 1.34 3.55
C ALA A 137 1.90 1.14 2.71
N PHE A 138 3.06 1.53 3.24
CA PHE A 138 4.33 1.30 2.57
C PHE A 138 4.57 -0.17 2.23
N ASP A 139 5.20 -0.43 1.07
CA ASP A 139 5.67 -1.77 0.73
C ASP A 139 6.99 -2.11 1.38
N ALA A 140 7.83 -1.11 1.62
CA ALA A 140 9.11 -1.30 2.26
C ALA A 140 8.90 -1.90 3.68
N PRO A 141 9.72 -2.85 4.08
CA PRO A 141 10.88 -3.41 3.37
C PRO A 141 10.59 -4.77 2.70
N HIS A 142 9.48 -4.95 2.02
CA HIS A 142 9.11 -6.21 1.34
C HIS A 142 10.10 -6.54 0.22
N GLU A 143 10.39 -7.81 -0.02
CA GLU A 143 11.16 -8.26 -1.18
C GLU A 143 10.36 -8.08 -2.51
N PRO A 144 11.04 -7.94 -3.66
CA PRO A 144 12.48 -7.84 -3.88
C PRO A 144 13.03 -6.49 -3.41
N TYR A 145 14.24 -6.50 -2.82
CA TYR A 145 14.85 -5.29 -2.24
C TYR A 145 15.43 -4.36 -3.33
N ASN A 146 14.57 -3.82 -4.18
CA ASN A 146 14.96 -2.95 -5.29
C ASN A 146 15.14 -1.51 -4.78
N ILE A 147 16.37 -1.14 -4.50
CA ILE A 147 16.79 0.22 -4.20
C ILE A 147 18.17 0.47 -4.79
N ASP A 148 18.33 1.60 -5.50
CA ASP A 148 19.59 1.96 -6.14
C ASP A 148 20.58 2.60 -5.15
N GLN A 149 20.06 3.18 -4.06
CA GLN A 149 20.85 3.86 -3.04
C GLN A 149 21.19 2.91 -1.88
N THR A 150 22.36 2.31 -1.92
CA THR A 150 22.89 1.47 -0.84
C THR A 150 24.02 2.15 -0.06
N GLY A 151 24.37 3.38 -0.43
CA GLY A 151 25.57 4.09 0.04
C GLY A 151 25.69 4.23 1.57
N TRP A 152 24.58 4.26 2.30
CA TRP A 152 24.62 4.28 3.76
C TRP A 152 25.28 3.01 4.37
N TYR A 153 25.26 1.89 3.66
CA TYR A 153 25.71 0.59 4.14
C TYR A 153 26.81 -0.04 3.27
N GLU A 154 27.38 0.71 2.32
CA GLU A 154 28.47 0.20 1.46
C GLU A 154 29.70 -0.24 2.27
N GLY A 155 30.05 0.50 3.33
CA GLY A 155 31.14 0.17 4.23
C GLY A 155 30.95 -1.04 5.12
N GLN A 156 29.79 -1.69 5.09
CA GLN A 156 29.52 -2.93 5.84
C GLN A 156 30.03 -4.13 5.05
N GLU A 157 31.35 -4.34 5.07
CA GLU A 157 32.03 -5.34 4.21
C GLU A 157 31.55 -6.79 4.46
N THR A 158 31.09 -7.10 5.66
CA THR A 158 30.60 -8.43 6.06
C THR A 158 29.14 -8.68 5.70
N TRP A 159 28.40 -7.68 5.26
CA TRP A 159 26.98 -7.83 4.94
C TRP A 159 26.77 -8.27 3.51
N GLU A 160 25.90 -9.26 3.33
CA GLU A 160 25.44 -9.67 2.01
C GLU A 160 24.73 -8.52 1.29
N PRO A 161 24.78 -8.46 -0.07
CA PRO A 161 24.17 -7.38 -0.85
C PRO A 161 22.68 -7.15 -0.51
N ASP A 162 21.90 -8.20 -0.33
CA ASP A 162 20.48 -8.08 0.00
C ASP A 162 20.25 -7.55 1.41
N THR A 163 21.13 -7.83 2.37
CA THR A 163 21.08 -7.22 3.69
C THR A 163 21.29 -5.70 3.61
N LYS A 164 22.23 -5.24 2.78
CA LYS A 164 22.46 -3.81 2.55
C LYS A 164 21.26 -3.14 1.89
N ARG A 165 20.66 -3.77 0.90
CA ARG A 165 19.45 -3.27 0.23
C ARG A 165 18.26 -3.20 1.18
N TYR A 166 18.04 -4.25 1.97
CA TYR A 166 16.98 -4.30 2.97
C TYR A 166 17.13 -3.15 4.00
N ALA A 167 18.33 -2.96 4.57
CA ALA A 167 18.62 -1.88 5.49
C ALA A 167 18.42 -0.49 4.83
N SER A 168 18.83 -0.35 3.57
CA SER A 168 18.63 0.89 2.79
C SER A 168 17.16 1.20 2.55
N LEU A 169 16.33 0.19 2.28
CA LEU A 169 14.88 0.36 2.15
C LEU A 169 14.24 0.86 3.45
N ILE A 170 14.68 0.33 4.60
CA ILE A 170 14.20 0.78 5.92
C ILE A 170 14.60 2.25 6.15
N THR A 171 15.87 2.60 5.92
CA THR A 171 16.36 3.99 6.08
C THR A 171 15.62 4.95 5.15
N HIS A 172 15.36 4.54 3.90
CA HIS A 172 14.60 5.35 2.95
C HIS A 172 13.14 5.54 3.40
N MET A 173 12.51 4.48 3.92
CA MET A 173 11.15 4.56 4.48
C MET A 173 11.11 5.45 5.72
N ASP A 174 12.09 5.36 6.62
CA ASP A 174 12.17 6.20 7.82
C ASP A 174 12.29 7.69 7.45
N ALA A 175 13.15 8.01 6.47
CA ALA A 175 13.26 9.37 5.95
C ALA A 175 11.94 9.87 5.31
N ALA A 176 11.21 8.99 4.63
CA ALA A 176 9.90 9.29 4.05
C ALA A 176 8.85 9.58 5.14
N ILE A 177 8.86 8.81 6.23
CA ILE A 177 8.00 9.04 7.41
C ILE A 177 8.37 10.38 8.06
N GLY A 178 9.65 10.70 8.23
CA GLY A 178 10.11 12.01 8.75
C GLY A 178 9.51 13.16 7.96
N ARG A 179 9.61 13.14 6.62
CA ARG A 179 9.00 14.15 5.73
C ARG A 179 7.49 14.29 5.93
N LEU A 180 6.80 13.21 6.24
CA LEU A 180 5.35 13.23 6.51
C LEU A 180 5.05 13.89 7.86
N LEU A 181 5.80 13.52 8.91
CA LEU A 181 5.61 14.07 10.25
C LEU A 181 5.87 15.59 10.28
N ASP A 182 6.89 16.07 9.57
CA ASP A 182 7.17 17.51 9.39
C ASP A 182 5.99 18.29 8.78
N LYS A 183 5.02 17.62 8.16
CA LYS A 183 3.83 18.25 7.58
C LYS A 183 2.62 18.24 8.50
N LEU A 184 2.69 17.51 9.59
CA LEU A 184 1.65 17.45 10.62
C LEU A 184 1.90 18.47 11.76
N GLU A 185 3.12 19.01 11.84
CA GLU A 185 3.49 20.12 12.72
C GLU A 185 3.13 21.48 12.09
#